data_e24e1f1098ecfe87ca2ba5d0294b6a35
#
_entry.id   e24e1f1098ecfe87ca2ba5d0294b6a35
#
_cell.length_a   1.000
_cell.length_b   1.000
_cell.length_c   1.000
_cell.angle_alpha   90.00
_cell.angle_beta   90.00
_cell.angle_gamma   90.00
#
_symmetry.space_group_name_H-M   'P 1'
#
loop_
_entity.id
_entity.type
_entity.pdbx_description
1 polymer ?
#
loop_
_entity_poly.entity_id
_entity_poly.type
_entity_poly.pdbx_seq_one_letter_code
_entity_poly.pdbx_strand_id
1 'polypeptide(L)'
;MNSHGMSSTPTYMAWKHMRRRCLDKKSPDHSSYGGAGIKFCDRWQFFENFYSDMGERPEGAFLDRKNNKYGYEPWNCRWVTPKESSRNRSHLKSAVINGIKLMRYEWVELSSIKRSTISLRLIRGWRFKDAVLRPVGYRRPK
;
A
#
# COMPACT_ATOMS: atom_id res chain seq x y z
N MET A 1 27.83 -19.61 -11.97
CA MET A 1 26.82 -18.90 -11.17
C MET A 1 27.52 -17.96 -10.23
N ASN A 2 27.37 -16.69 -10.40
CA ASN A 2 27.88 -15.73 -9.43
C ASN A 2 26.93 -15.70 -8.23
N SER A 3 27.35 -16.32 -7.14
CA SER A 3 26.67 -16.19 -5.86
C SER A 3 26.96 -14.81 -5.30
N HIS A 4 25.97 -13.91 -5.33
CA HIS A 4 26.11 -12.57 -4.74
C HIS A 4 26.11 -12.56 -3.21
N GLY A 5 26.09 -13.73 -2.56
CA GLY A 5 26.12 -13.87 -1.08
C GLY A 5 24.91 -13.29 -0.32
N MET A 6 23.89 -12.80 -1.02
CA MET A 6 22.75 -12.09 -0.42
C MET A 6 21.45 -12.90 -0.37
N SER A 7 21.50 -14.20 -0.68
CA SER A 7 20.30 -15.06 -0.81
C SER A 7 19.43 -15.16 0.46
N SER A 8 20.01 -14.88 1.62
CA SER A 8 19.30 -14.87 2.91
C SER A 8 18.83 -13.47 3.36
N THR A 9 19.13 -12.42 2.58
CA THR A 9 18.77 -11.06 2.97
C THR A 9 17.29 -10.76 2.76
N PRO A 10 16.70 -9.88 3.58
CA PRO A 10 15.32 -9.43 3.38
C PRO A 10 15.07 -8.81 2.00
N THR A 11 16.06 -8.12 1.43
CA THR A 11 15.98 -7.53 0.09
C THR A 11 15.87 -8.60 -0.99
N TYR A 12 16.67 -9.65 -0.91
CA TYR A 12 16.60 -10.78 -1.82
C TYR A 12 15.25 -11.51 -1.73
N MET A 13 14.74 -11.71 -0.53
CA MET A 13 13.44 -12.33 -0.32
C MET A 13 12.30 -11.48 -0.92
N ALA A 14 12.38 -10.16 -0.81
CA ALA A 14 11.40 -9.26 -1.44
C ALA A 14 11.41 -9.39 -2.97
N TRP A 15 12.58 -9.44 -3.59
CA TRP A 15 12.73 -9.69 -5.02
C TRP A 15 12.20 -11.05 -5.44
N LYS A 16 12.52 -12.09 -4.70
CA LYS A 16 12.02 -13.45 -4.95
C LYS A 16 10.49 -13.53 -4.85
N HIS A 17 9.90 -12.89 -3.86
CA HIS A 17 8.43 -12.84 -3.70
C HIS A 17 7.76 -12.06 -4.84
N MET A 18 8.34 -10.94 -5.27
CA MET A 18 7.85 -10.20 -6.43
C MET A 18 7.81 -11.08 -7.68
N ARG A 19 8.90 -11.77 -7.99
CA ARG A 19 8.96 -12.70 -9.14
C ARG A 19 7.94 -13.82 -9.04
N ARG A 20 7.79 -14.41 -7.85
CA ARG A 20 6.82 -15.47 -7.61
C ARG A 20 5.39 -15.01 -7.89
N ARG A 21 5.00 -13.84 -7.43
CA ARG A 21 3.67 -13.26 -7.70
C ARG A 21 3.39 -13.08 -9.19
N CYS A 22 4.39 -12.72 -9.96
CA CYS A 22 4.24 -12.49 -11.39
C CYS A 22 4.31 -13.77 -12.23
N LEU A 23 5.09 -14.77 -11.82
CA LEU A 23 5.45 -15.92 -12.66
C LEU A 23 4.85 -17.25 -12.20
N ASP A 24 4.67 -17.45 -10.91
CA ASP A 24 4.23 -18.72 -10.36
C ASP A 24 2.70 -18.83 -10.35
N LYS A 25 2.15 -19.60 -11.29
CA LYS A 25 0.70 -19.85 -11.40
C LYS A 25 0.09 -20.55 -10.18
N LYS A 26 0.91 -21.19 -9.35
CA LYS A 26 0.47 -21.85 -8.11
C LYS A 26 0.48 -20.93 -6.91
N SER A 27 1.05 -19.72 -7.04
CA SER A 27 1.04 -18.74 -5.98
C SER A 27 -0.37 -18.26 -5.66
N PRO A 28 -0.78 -18.18 -4.38
CA PRO A 28 -2.10 -17.66 -3.99
C PRO A 28 -2.39 -16.26 -4.53
N ASP A 29 -1.35 -15.45 -4.67
CA ASP A 29 -1.45 -14.07 -5.13
C ASP A 29 -1.44 -13.94 -6.67
N HIS A 30 -1.17 -15.02 -7.41
CA HIS A 30 -0.98 -14.95 -8.86
C HIS A 30 -2.16 -14.32 -9.60
N SER A 31 -3.39 -14.62 -9.21
CA SER A 31 -4.60 -14.07 -9.84
C SER A 31 -4.67 -12.53 -9.77
N SER A 32 -4.08 -11.94 -8.74
CA SER A 32 -4.04 -10.47 -8.53
C SER A 32 -2.81 -9.80 -9.14
N TYR A 33 -1.81 -10.57 -9.56
CA TYR A 33 -0.55 -10.08 -10.12
C TYR A 33 -0.29 -10.61 -11.54
N GLY A 34 0.41 -11.70 -11.70
CA GLY A 34 0.71 -12.26 -13.02
C GLY A 34 -0.54 -12.63 -13.82
N GLY A 35 -1.55 -13.22 -13.17
CA GLY A 35 -2.84 -13.54 -13.76
C GLY A 35 -3.66 -12.30 -14.16
N ALA A 36 -3.42 -11.16 -13.53
CA ALA A 36 -4.03 -9.87 -13.87
C ALA A 36 -3.17 -9.04 -14.87
N GLY A 37 -2.12 -9.64 -15.44
CA GLY A 37 -1.22 -8.96 -16.38
C GLY A 37 -0.10 -8.11 -15.75
N ILE A 38 0.09 -8.21 -14.44
CA ILE A 38 1.18 -7.52 -13.75
C ILE A 38 2.49 -8.24 -14.00
N LYS A 39 3.47 -7.48 -14.50
CA LYS A 39 4.84 -7.96 -14.81
C LYS A 39 5.86 -7.15 -14.04
N PHE A 40 7.11 -7.60 -14.06
CA PHE A 40 8.26 -6.83 -13.62
C PHE A 40 9.19 -6.55 -14.81
N CYS A 41 9.97 -5.47 -14.75
CA CYS A 41 10.83 -5.08 -15.85
C CYS A 41 11.94 -6.11 -16.12
N ASP A 42 12.38 -6.20 -17.36
CA ASP A 42 13.34 -7.22 -17.81
C ASP A 42 14.65 -7.18 -17.05
N ARG A 43 15.14 -5.98 -16.69
CA ARG A 43 16.38 -5.84 -15.93
C ARG A 43 16.31 -6.48 -14.54
N TRP A 44 15.14 -6.58 -13.94
CA TRP A 44 14.94 -7.21 -12.64
C TRP A 44 14.81 -8.74 -12.69
N GLN A 45 15.04 -9.33 -13.83
CA GLN A 45 15.34 -10.77 -13.95
C GLN A 45 16.57 -11.14 -13.10
N PHE A 46 17.50 -10.20 -12.95
CA PHE A 46 18.71 -10.35 -12.16
C PHE A 46 18.61 -9.54 -10.88
N PHE A 47 18.90 -10.20 -9.76
CA PHE A 47 18.82 -9.57 -8.44
C PHE A 47 19.72 -8.35 -8.30
N GLU A 48 20.90 -8.38 -8.88
CA GLU A 48 21.89 -7.29 -8.84
C GLU A 48 21.30 -5.99 -9.40
N ASN A 49 20.52 -6.06 -10.47
CA ASN A 49 19.84 -4.91 -11.04
C ASN A 49 18.73 -4.39 -10.14
N PHE A 50 17.95 -5.29 -9.55
CA PHE A 50 16.93 -4.92 -8.58
C PHE A 50 17.55 -4.23 -7.36
N TYR A 51 18.63 -4.79 -6.82
CA TYR A 51 19.35 -4.21 -5.69
C TYR A 51 19.95 -2.85 -6.01
N SER A 52 20.52 -2.70 -7.21
CA SER A 52 21.07 -1.42 -7.70
C SER A 52 20.00 -0.33 -7.77
N ASP A 53 18.79 -0.68 -8.23
CA ASP A 53 17.69 0.29 -8.40
C ASP A 53 16.96 0.61 -7.09
N MET A 54 16.77 -0.39 -6.22
CA MET A 54 15.94 -0.27 -5.01
C MET A 54 16.72 -0.10 -3.71
N GLY A 55 17.99 -0.46 -3.71
CA GLY A 55 18.82 -0.47 -2.51
C GLY A 55 18.39 -1.51 -1.49
N GLU A 56 18.99 -1.44 -0.32
CA GLU A 56 18.68 -2.33 0.80
C GLU A 56 17.27 -2.07 1.34
N ARG A 57 16.54 -3.16 1.59
CA ARG A 57 15.21 -3.10 2.20
C ARG A 57 15.32 -2.57 3.63
N PRO A 58 14.67 -1.44 3.97
CA PRO A 58 14.61 -0.97 5.35
C PRO A 58 13.87 -1.96 6.24
N GLU A 59 14.22 -2.00 7.52
CA GLU A 59 13.57 -2.88 8.48
C GLU A 59 12.06 -2.65 8.53
N GLY A 60 11.29 -3.75 8.45
CA GLY A 60 9.83 -3.71 8.46
C GLY A 60 9.17 -3.15 7.20
N ALA A 61 9.93 -2.78 6.17
CA ALA A 61 9.37 -2.27 4.93
C ALA A 61 9.01 -3.37 3.93
N PHE A 62 8.11 -3.05 3.01
CA PHE A 62 7.68 -3.91 1.90
C PHE A 62 7.92 -3.23 0.56
N LEU A 63 8.05 -4.03 -0.48
CA LEU A 63 8.05 -3.55 -1.85
C LEU A 63 6.62 -3.22 -2.27
N ASP A 64 6.38 -1.96 -2.62
CA ASP A 64 5.08 -1.44 -3.02
C ASP A 64 5.15 -0.75 -4.39
N ARG A 65 4.09 -0.87 -5.17
CA ARG A 65 3.92 -0.15 -6.43
C ARG A 65 3.16 1.15 -6.19
N LYS A 66 3.72 2.26 -6.63
CA LYS A 66 3.09 3.58 -6.49
C LYS A 66 1.75 3.66 -7.21
N ASN A 67 1.66 3.04 -8.39
CA ASN A 67 0.44 2.92 -9.16
C ASN A 67 0.18 1.45 -9.51
N ASN A 68 -0.94 0.92 -9.04
CA ASN A 68 -1.33 -0.48 -9.24
C ASN A 68 -1.68 -0.85 -10.69
N LYS A 69 -1.86 0.13 -11.57
CA LYS A 69 -2.10 -0.10 -13.01
C LYS A 69 -0.86 -0.54 -13.75
N TYR A 70 0.33 -0.22 -13.23
CA TYR A 70 1.62 -0.56 -13.82
C TYR A 70 2.28 -1.70 -13.06
N GLY A 71 3.23 -2.36 -13.73
CA GLY A 71 4.01 -3.44 -13.15
C GLY A 71 5.11 -2.95 -12.20
N TYR A 72 6.00 -3.85 -11.89
CA TYR A 72 7.19 -3.58 -11.08
C TYR A 72 8.28 -2.98 -11.95
N GLU A 73 8.45 -1.69 -11.79
CA GLU A 73 9.43 -0.86 -12.49
C GLU A 73 10.18 0.01 -11.48
N PRO A 74 11.46 0.39 -11.73
CA PRO A 74 12.20 1.24 -10.80
C PRO A 74 11.47 2.54 -10.43
N TRP A 75 10.82 3.17 -11.42
CA TRP A 75 10.06 4.41 -11.23
C TRP A 75 8.72 4.21 -10.52
N ASN A 76 8.18 2.98 -10.54
CA ASN A 76 6.85 2.66 -9.98
C ASN A 76 6.92 1.95 -8.62
N CYS A 77 8.11 1.62 -8.14
CA CYS A 77 8.30 0.87 -6.90
C CYS A 77 8.99 1.71 -5.83
N ARG A 78 8.70 1.36 -4.59
CA ARG A 78 9.30 1.95 -3.40
C ARG A 78 9.25 0.99 -2.23
N TRP A 79 10.05 1.26 -1.21
CA TRP A 79 9.92 0.61 0.08
C TRP A 79 8.93 1.38 0.95
N VAL A 80 7.95 0.69 1.52
CA VAL A 80 6.93 1.29 2.39
C VAL A 80 6.77 0.49 3.67
N THR A 81 6.50 1.19 4.76
CA THR A 81 6.11 0.56 6.03
C THR A 81 4.66 0.07 5.97
N PRO A 82 4.22 -0.83 6.87
CA PRO A 82 2.81 -1.23 6.97
C PRO A 82 1.86 -0.04 7.14
N LYS A 83 2.28 0.98 7.86
CA LYS A 83 1.50 2.21 8.07
C LYS A 83 1.31 2.97 6.76
N GLU A 84 2.37 3.15 5.98
CA GLU A 84 2.31 3.81 4.66
C GLU A 84 1.53 2.97 3.66
N SER A 85 1.71 1.65 3.64
CA SER A 85 0.96 0.74 2.77
C SER A 85 -0.53 0.75 3.09
N SER A 86 -0.90 0.81 4.37
CA SER A 86 -2.30 0.94 4.81
C SER A 86 -2.91 2.27 4.37
N ARG A 87 -2.15 3.37 4.49
CA ARG A 87 -2.55 4.68 3.97
C ARG A 87 -2.77 4.63 2.46
N ASN A 88 -1.88 3.96 1.72
CA ASN A 88 -1.99 3.83 0.26
C ASN A 88 -3.22 3.03 -0.17
N ARG A 89 -3.64 2.01 0.58
CA ARG A 89 -4.90 1.30 0.31
C ARG A 89 -6.12 2.18 0.53
N SER A 90 -6.07 3.10 1.47
CA SER A 90 -7.12 4.10 1.68
C SER A 90 -7.08 5.24 0.66
N HIS A 91 -6.04 5.37 -0.18
CA HIS A 91 -6.00 6.32 -1.30
C HIS A 91 -7.12 6.15 -2.31
N LEU A 92 -7.72 4.98 -2.42
CA LEU A 92 -8.85 4.75 -3.29
C LEU A 92 -10.15 5.41 -2.77
N LYS A 93 -10.14 5.96 -1.56
CA LYS A 93 -11.30 6.58 -0.95
C LYS A 93 -11.01 8.04 -0.61
N SER A 94 -11.33 8.91 -1.54
CA SER A 94 -11.44 10.34 -1.28
C SER A 94 -12.82 10.68 -0.71
N ALA A 95 -12.93 11.81 -0.06
CA ALA A 95 -14.21 12.39 0.36
C ALA A 95 -14.22 13.89 0.03
N VAL A 96 -15.36 14.36 -0.43
CA VAL A 96 -15.60 15.79 -0.65
C VAL A 96 -16.45 16.30 0.52
N ILE A 97 -15.91 17.24 1.27
CA ILE A 97 -16.62 17.88 2.39
C ILE A 97 -16.54 19.40 2.20
N ASN A 98 -17.69 20.06 2.14
CA ASN A 98 -17.78 21.50 1.91
C ASN A 98 -17.05 21.97 0.64
N GLY A 99 -17.10 21.18 -0.45
CA GLY A 99 -16.45 21.50 -1.72
C GLY A 99 -14.95 21.15 -1.80
N ILE A 100 -14.34 20.74 -0.70
CA ILE A 100 -12.92 20.37 -0.62
C ILE A 100 -12.77 18.85 -0.77
N LYS A 101 -12.00 18.42 -1.77
CA LYS A 101 -11.70 17.01 -2.00
C LYS A 101 -10.35 16.65 -1.38
N LEU A 102 -10.37 15.81 -0.37
CA LEU A 102 -9.18 15.22 0.27
C LEU A 102 -9.33 13.71 0.36
N MET A 103 -8.21 13.04 0.57
CA MET A 103 -8.23 11.63 0.93
C MET A 103 -8.85 11.44 2.31
N ARG A 104 -9.48 10.31 2.56
CA ARG A 104 -10.12 10.07 3.86
C ARG A 104 -9.15 10.15 5.04
N TYR A 105 -7.92 9.70 4.86
CA TYR A 105 -6.92 9.78 5.93
C TYR A 105 -6.53 11.23 6.25
N GLU A 106 -6.48 12.12 5.24
CA GLU A 106 -6.20 13.55 5.44
C GLU A 106 -7.32 14.21 6.26
N TRP A 107 -8.57 13.89 5.97
CA TRP A 107 -9.70 14.34 6.77
C TRP A 107 -9.62 13.85 8.23
N VAL A 108 -9.18 12.61 8.45
CA VAL A 108 -8.98 12.06 9.79
C VAL A 108 -7.86 12.79 10.53
N GLU A 109 -6.76 13.13 9.86
CA GLU A 109 -5.65 13.90 10.43
C GLU A 109 -6.02 15.33 10.76
N LEU A 110 -6.85 15.98 9.93
CA LEU A 110 -7.36 17.33 10.17
C LEU A 110 -8.47 17.38 11.23
N SER A 111 -9.10 16.25 11.52
CA SER A 111 -10.20 16.18 12.48
C SER A 111 -9.70 16.36 13.92
N SER A 112 -10.46 17.11 14.71
CA SER A 112 -10.26 17.19 16.17
C SER A 112 -10.75 15.95 16.92
N ILE A 113 -11.41 15.01 16.20
CA ILE A 113 -11.98 13.79 16.77
C ILE A 113 -10.92 12.69 16.76
N LYS A 114 -10.77 11.97 17.87
CA LYS A 114 -9.83 10.86 17.97
C LYS A 114 -10.13 9.80 16.90
N ARG A 115 -9.09 9.26 16.28
CA ARG A 115 -9.19 8.24 15.23
C ARG A 115 -10.02 7.02 15.69
N SER A 116 -9.87 6.59 16.93
CA SER A 116 -10.67 5.49 17.51
C SER A 116 -12.16 5.81 17.53
N THR A 117 -12.53 7.04 17.87
CA THR A 117 -13.92 7.51 17.85
C THR A 117 -14.49 7.53 16.44
N ILE A 118 -13.71 8.02 15.47
CA ILE A 118 -14.10 8.01 14.05
C ILE A 118 -14.35 6.58 13.58
N SER A 119 -13.45 5.65 13.88
CA SER A 119 -13.57 4.24 13.51
C SER A 119 -14.84 3.61 14.09
N LEU A 120 -15.13 3.83 15.36
CA LEU A 120 -16.37 3.35 15.99
C LEU A 120 -17.62 3.92 15.34
N ARG A 121 -17.61 5.19 14.99
CA ARG A 121 -18.74 5.85 14.30
C ARG A 121 -18.97 5.22 12.92
N LEU A 122 -17.92 4.95 12.16
CA LEU A 122 -18.02 4.30 10.85
C LEU A 122 -18.56 2.87 10.97
N ILE A 123 -18.11 2.09 11.95
CA ILE A 123 -18.63 0.75 12.24
C ILE A 123 -20.13 0.80 12.58
N ARG A 124 -20.56 1.86 13.28
CA ARG A 124 -21.98 2.10 13.63
C ARG A 124 -22.81 2.70 12.48
N GLY A 125 -22.25 2.76 11.27
CA GLY A 125 -22.95 3.22 10.07
C GLY A 125 -23.07 4.73 9.93
N TRP A 126 -22.20 5.50 10.57
CA TRP A 126 -22.15 6.95 10.34
C TRP A 126 -21.63 7.26 8.94
N ARG A 127 -22.15 8.32 8.32
CA ARG A 127 -21.55 8.87 7.11
C ARG A 127 -20.16 9.42 7.44
N PHE A 128 -19.20 9.28 6.54
CA PHE A 128 -17.82 9.69 6.76
C PHE A 128 -17.70 11.17 7.19
N LYS A 129 -18.42 12.08 6.51
CA LYS A 129 -18.48 13.49 6.86
C LYS A 129 -18.87 13.72 8.33
N ASP A 130 -19.91 13.05 8.79
CA ASP A 130 -20.39 13.21 10.16
C ASP A 130 -19.43 12.58 11.17
N ALA A 131 -18.81 11.46 10.81
CA ALA A 131 -17.84 10.79 11.66
C ALA A 131 -16.62 11.67 11.99
N VAL A 132 -16.13 12.47 11.03
CA VAL A 132 -14.95 13.31 11.17
C VAL A 132 -15.24 14.73 11.67
N LEU A 133 -16.45 15.26 11.48
CA LEU A 133 -16.77 16.66 11.80
C LEU A 133 -17.62 16.83 13.06
N ARG A 134 -18.48 15.86 13.42
CA ARG A 134 -19.39 16.03 14.55
C ARG A 134 -18.66 15.92 15.88
N PRO A 135 -18.91 16.84 16.82
CA PRO A 135 -18.23 16.81 18.11
C PRO A 135 -18.55 15.53 18.91
N VAL A 136 -17.67 15.26 19.88
CA VAL A 136 -17.91 14.15 20.83
C VAL A 136 -19.17 14.47 21.64
N GLY A 137 -20.05 13.47 21.81
CA GLY A 137 -21.35 13.68 22.47
C GLY A 137 -22.51 13.99 21.52
N TYR A 138 -22.24 14.29 20.24
CA TYR A 138 -23.31 14.43 19.25
C TYR A 138 -24.13 13.15 19.12
N ARG A 139 -25.43 13.27 19.32
CA ARG A 139 -26.39 12.16 19.11
C ARG A 139 -26.96 12.23 17.70
N ARG A 140 -26.82 11.14 16.97
CA ARG A 140 -27.41 11.02 15.63
C ARG A 140 -28.94 11.08 15.74
N PRO A 141 -29.62 11.91 14.94
CA PRO A 141 -31.09 11.86 14.84
C PRO A 141 -31.52 10.45 14.40
N LYS A 142 -32.65 9.98 15.00
CA LYS A 142 -33.22 8.69 14.61
C LYS A 142 -33.81 8.74 13.22
#